data_19f5b6fe120c8d445c05975600eb403f
#
_entry.id   19f5b6fe120c8d445c05975600eb403f
#
_cell.length_a   1.000
_cell.length_b   1.000
_cell.length_c   1.000
_cell.angle_alpha   90.00
_cell.angle_beta   90.00
_cell.angle_gamma   90.00
#
_symmetry.space_group_name_H-M   'P 1'
#
loop_
_entity.id
_entity.type
_entity.pdbx_description
1 polymer ?
#
loop_
_entity_poly.entity_id
_entity_poly.type
_entity_poly.pdbx_seq_one_letter_code
_entity_poly.pdbx_strand_id
1 'polypeptide(L)'
;MMQMSKKQEMIQFFIDKANSGDGVDNDGAYRFQCADVPCFGIRNWYGISLWGNAIDLLESAENQGLQVVYGAQYPKAGWFFVKNFVAGDGVNYGHTGLVYEDSDGDTIKTIEQNIDGNWDYLEVGGPCRYNERSVDSIVGYIVPPDDEEEDEASVISSEFEEEDGTFTIGDDPINVRRSPDTYGEVVAVYEAGETVHYDSKGSANGYRWISFIGASGNRNYMAIGQTDEASNRITLWGTVE
;
A
#
# COMPACT_ATOMS: atom_id res chain seq x y z
N MET A 1 -5.89 19.54 17.88
CA MET A 1 -6.12 18.11 17.71
C MET A 1 -5.88 17.86 16.22
N MET A 2 -4.90 17.06 15.87
CA MET A 2 -4.76 16.61 14.47
C MET A 2 -6.00 15.76 14.13
N GLN A 3 -6.60 16.04 12.99
CA GLN A 3 -7.71 15.25 12.47
C GLN A 3 -7.11 13.93 11.93
N MET A 4 -7.72 12.79 12.25
CA MET A 4 -7.31 11.51 11.68
C MET A 4 -7.61 11.50 10.19
N SER A 5 -6.75 10.90 9.39
CA SER A 5 -7.02 10.65 7.97
C SER A 5 -8.13 9.60 7.81
N LYS A 6 -8.79 9.58 6.64
CA LYS A 6 -9.80 8.53 6.33
C LYS A 6 -9.23 7.13 6.50
N LYS A 7 -7.99 6.92 6.05
CA LYS A 7 -7.26 5.66 6.22
C LYS A 7 -7.09 5.31 7.70
N GLN A 8 -6.67 6.27 8.53
CA GLN A 8 -6.51 6.06 9.98
C GLN A 8 -7.85 5.79 10.67
N GLU A 9 -8.90 6.51 10.29
CA GLU A 9 -10.26 6.27 10.80
C GLU A 9 -10.77 4.87 10.44
N MET A 10 -10.54 4.44 9.20
CA MET A 10 -10.90 3.11 8.72
C MET A 10 -10.15 2.01 9.50
N ILE A 11 -8.85 2.14 9.66
CA ILE A 11 -8.03 1.18 10.43
C ILE A 11 -8.55 1.12 11.87
N GLN A 12 -8.75 2.27 12.52
CA GLN A 12 -9.25 2.32 13.90
C GLN A 12 -10.62 1.68 14.05
N PHE A 13 -11.53 1.91 13.10
CA PHE A 13 -12.85 1.27 13.09
C PHE A 13 -12.74 -0.27 13.10
N PHE A 14 -11.90 -0.85 12.25
CA PHE A 14 -11.73 -2.31 12.21
C PHE A 14 -10.99 -2.85 13.45
N ILE A 15 -10.07 -2.09 14.04
CA ILE A 15 -9.45 -2.38 15.34
C ILE A 15 -10.53 -2.46 16.43
N ASP A 16 -11.45 -1.50 16.46
CA ASP A 16 -12.55 -1.46 17.44
C ASP A 16 -13.51 -2.65 17.24
N LYS A 17 -13.80 -3.03 15.99
CA LYS A 17 -14.57 -4.22 15.65
C LYS A 17 -13.89 -5.51 16.15
N ALA A 18 -12.61 -5.67 15.91
CA ALA A 18 -11.84 -6.82 16.38
C ALA A 18 -11.81 -6.88 17.92
N ASN A 19 -11.60 -5.74 18.59
CA ASN A 19 -11.57 -5.66 20.05
C ASN A 19 -12.93 -5.96 20.71
N SER A 20 -14.03 -5.60 20.05
CA SER A 20 -15.40 -5.87 20.54
C SER A 20 -15.92 -7.26 20.19
N GLY A 21 -15.23 -8.01 19.33
CA GLY A 21 -15.70 -9.30 18.81
C GLY A 21 -16.91 -9.15 17.89
N ASP A 22 -17.03 -8.00 17.21
CA ASP A 22 -18.08 -7.69 16.24
C ASP A 22 -17.51 -7.73 14.81
N GLY A 23 -18.35 -7.55 13.82
CA GLY A 23 -17.97 -7.58 12.40
C GLY A 23 -18.74 -6.54 11.59
N VAL A 24 -18.52 -6.60 10.28
CA VAL A 24 -19.26 -5.82 9.29
C VAL A 24 -19.96 -6.75 8.32
N ASP A 25 -21.15 -6.35 7.90
CA ASP A 25 -21.96 -6.98 6.86
C ASP A 25 -22.24 -5.88 5.82
N ASN A 26 -21.58 -5.97 4.69
CA ASN A 26 -21.61 -4.90 3.70
C ASN A 26 -22.88 -4.89 2.85
N ASP A 27 -23.48 -6.06 2.63
CA ASP A 27 -24.58 -6.24 1.67
C ASP A 27 -25.84 -6.91 2.25
N GLY A 28 -25.78 -7.33 3.51
CA GLY A 28 -26.87 -8.03 4.21
C GLY A 28 -26.95 -9.52 3.85
N ALA A 29 -25.92 -10.04 3.17
CA ALA A 29 -25.88 -11.44 2.73
C ALA A 29 -24.79 -12.20 3.49
N TYR A 30 -25.16 -13.38 4.02
CA TYR A 30 -24.22 -14.29 4.69
C TYR A 30 -23.47 -13.69 5.91
N ARG A 31 -23.97 -12.57 6.43
CA ARG A 31 -23.45 -11.88 7.61
C ARG A 31 -21.94 -11.52 7.45
N PHE A 32 -21.10 -11.97 8.38
CA PHE A 32 -19.69 -11.52 8.48
C PHE A 32 -18.76 -12.33 7.59
N GLN A 33 -18.75 -12.08 6.30
CA GLN A 33 -17.85 -12.72 5.34
C GLN A 33 -16.53 -11.97 5.20
N CYS A 34 -15.47 -12.65 4.76
CA CYS A 34 -14.17 -12.01 4.57
C CYS A 34 -14.21 -10.86 3.56
N ALA A 35 -14.98 -11.02 2.47
CA ALA A 35 -15.13 -10.00 1.44
C ALA A 35 -15.83 -8.71 1.94
N ASP A 36 -16.61 -8.79 3.03
CA ASP A 36 -17.24 -7.61 3.62
C ASP A 36 -16.21 -6.60 4.13
N VAL A 37 -15.05 -7.05 4.60
CA VAL A 37 -14.02 -6.17 5.16
C VAL A 37 -13.54 -5.12 4.13
N PRO A 38 -12.99 -5.50 2.96
CA PRO A 38 -12.60 -4.52 1.95
C PRO A 38 -13.80 -3.82 1.31
N CYS A 39 -14.91 -4.53 1.05
CA CYS A 39 -16.10 -3.92 0.46
C CYS A 39 -16.68 -2.83 1.35
N PHE A 40 -16.80 -3.07 2.65
CA PHE A 40 -17.28 -2.11 3.64
C PHE A 40 -16.29 -0.95 3.80
N GLY A 41 -14.99 -1.24 3.97
CA GLY A 41 -13.97 -0.22 4.17
C GLY A 41 -13.88 0.74 2.98
N ILE A 42 -13.68 0.22 1.78
CA ILE A 42 -13.58 1.05 0.57
C ILE A 42 -14.86 1.85 0.31
N ARG A 43 -16.04 1.24 0.52
CA ARG A 43 -17.31 1.94 0.29
C ARG A 43 -17.55 3.07 1.28
N ASN A 44 -17.31 2.85 2.58
CA ASN A 44 -17.70 3.82 3.60
C ASN A 44 -16.75 5.01 3.72
N TRP A 45 -15.46 4.80 3.46
CA TRP A 45 -14.47 5.89 3.55
C TRP A 45 -14.18 6.56 2.20
N TYR A 46 -14.31 5.80 1.08
CA TYR A 46 -13.91 6.29 -0.24
C TYR A 46 -15.06 6.35 -1.25
N GLY A 47 -16.26 5.85 -0.91
CA GLY A 47 -17.44 5.90 -1.78
C GLY A 47 -17.37 4.96 -2.98
N ILE A 48 -16.41 4.04 -3.02
CA ILE A 48 -16.19 3.09 -4.13
C ILE A 48 -16.77 1.74 -3.73
N SER A 49 -17.50 1.11 -4.64
CA SER A 49 -18.09 -0.22 -4.41
C SER A 49 -17.27 -1.30 -5.09
N LEU A 50 -16.89 -2.32 -4.34
CA LEU A 50 -16.28 -3.55 -4.84
C LEU A 50 -17.30 -4.68 -4.83
N TRP A 51 -17.10 -5.70 -5.69
CA TRP A 51 -18.00 -6.84 -5.82
C TRP A 51 -17.25 -8.12 -6.18
N GLY A 52 -17.89 -9.26 -5.90
CA GLY A 52 -17.39 -10.59 -6.19
C GLY A 52 -16.91 -11.32 -4.93
N ASN A 53 -16.38 -12.53 -5.15
CA ASN A 53 -15.70 -13.27 -4.09
C ASN A 53 -14.37 -12.59 -3.75
N ALA A 54 -13.73 -12.97 -2.67
CA ALA A 54 -12.48 -12.33 -2.25
C ALA A 54 -11.40 -12.35 -3.36
N ILE A 55 -11.31 -13.42 -4.16
CA ILE A 55 -10.36 -13.49 -5.27
C ILE A 55 -10.67 -12.51 -6.40
N ASP A 56 -11.95 -12.18 -6.62
CA ASP A 56 -12.41 -11.30 -7.68
C ASP A 56 -12.19 -9.82 -7.32
N LEU A 57 -11.92 -9.51 -6.05
CA LEU A 57 -11.82 -8.13 -5.57
C LEU A 57 -10.61 -7.37 -6.13
N LEU A 58 -9.54 -8.06 -6.53
CA LEU A 58 -8.41 -7.39 -7.21
C LEU A 58 -8.86 -6.82 -8.56
N GLU A 59 -9.49 -7.63 -9.39
CA GLU A 59 -10.04 -7.19 -10.68
C GLU A 59 -11.16 -6.14 -10.49
N SER A 60 -12.02 -6.33 -9.48
CA SER A 60 -13.06 -5.36 -9.15
C SER A 60 -12.45 -4.00 -8.77
N ALA A 61 -11.36 -3.99 -8.00
CA ALA A 61 -10.66 -2.78 -7.60
C ALA A 61 -10.02 -2.07 -8.81
N GLU A 62 -9.32 -2.80 -9.67
CA GLU A 62 -8.73 -2.26 -10.91
C GLU A 62 -9.81 -1.65 -11.81
N ASN A 63 -10.95 -2.31 -11.97
CA ASN A 63 -12.09 -1.82 -12.76
C ASN A 63 -12.73 -0.55 -12.16
N GLN A 64 -12.56 -0.30 -10.87
CA GLN A 64 -12.98 0.93 -10.19
C GLN A 64 -11.89 2.01 -10.15
N GLY A 65 -10.73 1.76 -10.77
CA GLY A 65 -9.61 2.70 -10.80
C GLY A 65 -8.78 2.74 -9.52
N LEU A 66 -8.95 1.77 -8.62
CA LEU A 66 -8.08 1.63 -7.45
C LEU A 66 -6.73 1.03 -7.86
N GLN A 67 -5.69 1.42 -7.17
CA GLN A 67 -4.39 0.79 -7.30
C GLN A 67 -4.43 -0.64 -6.75
N VAL A 68 -3.92 -1.59 -7.52
CA VAL A 68 -3.66 -2.96 -7.08
C VAL A 68 -2.17 -3.24 -7.17
N VAL A 69 -1.60 -3.84 -6.12
CA VAL A 69 -0.17 -4.16 -6.04
C VAL A 69 0.01 -5.65 -5.89
N TYR A 70 0.75 -6.26 -6.81
CA TYR A 70 1.10 -7.68 -6.78
C TYR A 70 2.54 -7.85 -6.28
N GLY A 71 2.78 -8.86 -5.45
CA GLY A 71 4.14 -9.21 -4.99
C GLY A 71 4.81 -8.15 -4.10
N ALA A 72 4.03 -7.31 -3.40
CA ALA A 72 4.59 -6.35 -2.46
C ALA A 72 5.22 -7.05 -1.26
N GLN A 73 6.49 -6.78 -1.01
CA GLN A 73 7.21 -7.32 0.15
C GLN A 73 6.88 -6.56 1.44
N TYR A 74 6.63 -5.25 1.35
CA TYR A 74 6.35 -4.39 2.52
C TYR A 74 4.98 -3.71 2.41
N PRO A 75 3.87 -4.46 2.39
CA PRO A 75 2.54 -3.85 2.35
C PRO A 75 2.29 -2.96 3.56
N LYS A 76 1.51 -1.91 3.35
CA LYS A 76 1.29 -0.85 4.32
C LYS A 76 -0.02 -1.01 5.08
N ALA A 77 -0.08 -0.41 6.25
CA ALA A 77 -1.32 -0.28 7.01
C ALA A 77 -2.40 0.39 6.15
N GLY A 78 -3.62 -0.12 6.23
CA GLY A 78 -4.76 0.32 5.44
C GLY A 78 -4.94 -0.41 4.11
N TRP A 79 -3.98 -1.21 3.66
CA TRP A 79 -4.16 -2.03 2.47
C TRP A 79 -5.03 -3.25 2.77
N PHE A 80 -5.78 -3.73 1.76
CA PHE A 80 -6.53 -4.98 1.86
C PHE A 80 -5.82 -6.06 1.06
N PHE A 81 -5.42 -7.15 1.72
CA PHE A 81 -4.79 -8.28 1.05
C PHE A 81 -5.83 -9.20 0.41
N VAL A 82 -5.42 -9.90 -0.65
CA VAL A 82 -6.17 -11.01 -1.26
C VAL A 82 -5.24 -12.20 -1.41
N LYS A 83 -5.70 -13.37 -0.98
CA LYS A 83 -4.99 -14.65 -1.11
C LYS A 83 -5.89 -15.73 -1.71
N ASN A 84 -5.28 -16.79 -2.23
CA ASN A 84 -6.02 -17.94 -2.69
C ASN A 84 -6.66 -18.72 -1.52
N PHE A 85 -7.90 -19.15 -1.72
CA PHE A 85 -8.60 -20.12 -0.90
C PHE A 85 -9.48 -20.97 -1.78
N VAL A 86 -9.08 -22.24 -1.96
CA VAL A 86 -9.86 -23.22 -2.73
C VAL A 86 -10.72 -24.02 -1.78
N ALA A 87 -12.03 -23.92 -1.94
CA ALA A 87 -13.01 -24.64 -1.13
C ALA A 87 -13.13 -26.12 -1.52
N GLY A 88 -13.90 -26.89 -0.74
CA GLY A 88 -14.09 -28.33 -0.97
C GLY A 88 -14.75 -28.72 -2.29
N ASP A 89 -15.40 -27.76 -2.97
CA ASP A 89 -15.96 -27.91 -4.33
C ASP A 89 -14.93 -27.67 -5.44
N GLY A 90 -13.69 -27.31 -5.09
CA GLY A 90 -12.60 -27.03 -6.01
C GLY A 90 -12.61 -25.60 -6.56
N VAL A 91 -13.52 -24.75 -6.12
CA VAL A 91 -13.59 -23.34 -6.54
C VAL A 91 -12.67 -22.48 -5.66
N ASN A 92 -11.91 -21.59 -6.29
CA ASN A 92 -11.10 -20.60 -5.56
C ASN A 92 -11.97 -19.37 -5.27
N TYR A 93 -12.50 -19.30 -4.06
CA TYR A 93 -13.23 -18.11 -3.58
C TYR A 93 -12.32 -17.00 -3.06
N GLY A 94 -11.04 -17.34 -2.79
CA GLY A 94 -10.11 -16.41 -2.16
C GLY A 94 -10.42 -16.18 -0.68
N HIS A 95 -9.53 -15.40 -0.05
CA HIS A 95 -9.72 -14.87 1.29
C HIS A 95 -9.04 -13.50 1.39
N THR A 96 -9.56 -12.62 2.24
CA THR A 96 -9.13 -11.23 2.32
C THR A 96 -9.30 -10.66 3.73
N GLY A 97 -8.69 -9.51 3.97
CA GLY A 97 -8.78 -8.73 5.19
C GLY A 97 -7.96 -7.46 5.11
N LEU A 98 -7.98 -6.69 6.17
CA LEU A 98 -7.24 -5.44 6.31
C LEU A 98 -5.85 -5.69 6.88
N VAL A 99 -4.81 -5.09 6.32
CA VAL A 99 -3.49 -4.92 6.95
C VAL A 99 -3.58 -3.72 7.90
N TYR A 100 -3.36 -3.91 9.24
CA TYR A 100 -3.57 -2.82 10.20
C TYR A 100 -2.27 -2.19 10.73
N GLU A 101 -1.11 -2.81 10.43
CA GLU A 101 0.23 -2.26 10.70
C GLU A 101 1.11 -2.47 9.47
N ASP A 102 2.13 -1.63 9.27
CA ASP A 102 3.12 -1.80 8.22
C ASP A 102 3.84 -3.14 8.36
N SER A 103 4.06 -3.82 7.24
CA SER A 103 4.76 -5.10 7.21
C SER A 103 6.26 -4.94 7.47
N ASP A 104 6.84 -5.94 8.11
CA ASP A 104 8.29 -6.08 8.29
C ASP A 104 9.00 -6.72 7.07
N GLY A 105 8.22 -7.14 6.06
CA GLY A 105 8.69 -7.80 4.84
C GLY A 105 8.56 -9.33 4.86
N ASP A 106 8.33 -9.94 6.01
CA ASP A 106 8.10 -11.38 6.18
C ASP A 106 6.64 -11.69 6.47
N THR A 107 6.01 -10.87 7.31
CA THR A 107 4.64 -11.05 7.75
C THR A 107 3.80 -9.78 7.61
N ILE A 108 2.49 -9.98 7.54
CA ILE A 108 1.48 -8.93 7.67
C ILE A 108 0.60 -9.20 8.87
N LYS A 109 0.33 -8.16 9.65
CA LYS A 109 -0.65 -8.19 10.73
C LYS A 109 -2.00 -7.76 10.20
N THR A 110 -3.02 -8.57 10.38
CA THR A 110 -4.30 -8.42 9.68
C THR A 110 -5.48 -8.40 10.64
N ILE A 111 -6.56 -7.77 10.19
CA ILE A 111 -7.90 -7.93 10.75
C ILE A 111 -8.77 -8.56 9.67
N GLU A 112 -9.37 -9.68 10.00
CA GLU A 112 -10.08 -10.54 9.06
C GLU A 112 -11.43 -10.99 9.64
N GLN A 113 -12.35 -11.34 8.76
CA GLN A 113 -13.61 -12.00 9.11
C GLN A 113 -13.63 -13.42 8.55
N ASN A 114 -14.47 -14.28 9.16
CA ASN A 114 -14.68 -15.66 8.71
C ASN A 114 -13.40 -16.51 8.61
N ILE A 115 -12.54 -16.42 9.63
CA ILE A 115 -11.29 -17.19 9.73
C ILE A 115 -11.38 -18.39 10.68
N ASP A 116 -12.48 -18.53 11.40
CA ASP A 116 -12.65 -19.50 12.50
C ASP A 116 -13.04 -20.90 12.01
N GLY A 117 -12.96 -21.18 10.72
CA GLY A 117 -13.42 -22.43 10.14
C GLY A 117 -14.94 -22.49 9.98
N ASN A 118 -15.64 -21.38 10.15
CA ASN A 118 -17.11 -21.27 9.95
C ASN A 118 -17.50 -21.11 8.48
N TRP A 119 -16.55 -21.23 7.56
CA TRP A 119 -16.81 -21.21 6.12
C TRP A 119 -17.75 -22.34 5.64
N ASP A 120 -17.94 -23.39 6.47
CA ASP A 120 -18.97 -24.40 6.25
C ASP A 120 -20.39 -23.89 6.56
N TYR A 121 -20.50 -22.76 7.25
CA TYR A 121 -21.73 -22.08 7.61
C TYR A 121 -21.77 -20.69 7.00
N LEU A 122 -21.85 -20.62 5.67
CA LEU A 122 -21.86 -19.37 4.90
C LEU A 122 -22.86 -18.33 5.44
N GLU A 123 -23.98 -18.80 6.02
CA GLU A 123 -25.04 -17.93 6.56
C GLU A 123 -24.64 -17.15 7.83
N VAL A 124 -23.51 -17.49 8.45
CA VAL A 124 -23.10 -16.92 9.75
C VAL A 124 -21.82 -16.12 9.66
N GLY A 125 -20.83 -16.60 8.89
CA GLY A 125 -19.49 -16.02 8.87
C GLY A 125 -18.84 -16.00 10.27
N GLY A 126 -17.87 -15.12 10.47
CA GLY A 126 -17.20 -14.92 11.75
C GLY A 126 -16.77 -13.47 11.94
N PRO A 127 -16.80 -12.92 13.19
CA PRO A 127 -16.49 -11.53 13.47
C PRO A 127 -15.05 -11.17 13.12
N CYS A 128 -14.73 -9.88 13.12
CA CYS A 128 -13.38 -9.36 12.96
C CYS A 128 -12.44 -9.95 14.02
N ARG A 129 -11.27 -10.42 13.58
CA ARG A 129 -10.23 -10.96 14.44
C ARG A 129 -8.84 -10.57 13.95
N TYR A 130 -7.94 -10.39 14.89
CA TYR A 130 -6.53 -10.26 14.60
C TYR A 130 -5.96 -11.58 14.09
N ASN A 131 -5.11 -11.49 13.09
CA ASN A 131 -4.37 -12.61 12.55
C ASN A 131 -3.02 -12.14 12.01
N GLU A 132 -2.17 -13.11 11.65
CA GLU A 132 -0.87 -12.87 11.03
C GLU A 132 -0.69 -13.83 9.84
N ARG A 133 -0.10 -13.33 8.75
CA ARG A 133 0.12 -14.11 7.53
C ARG A 133 1.49 -13.83 6.95
N SER A 134 2.09 -14.85 6.30
CA SER A 134 3.27 -14.63 5.48
C SER A 134 2.93 -13.80 4.25
N VAL A 135 3.78 -12.83 3.93
CA VAL A 135 3.69 -12.01 2.71
C VAL A 135 3.66 -12.90 1.46
N ASP A 136 4.45 -13.99 1.42
CA ASP A 136 4.52 -14.92 0.30
C ASP A 136 3.18 -15.64 0.00
N SER A 137 2.25 -15.64 0.95
CA SER A 137 0.93 -16.27 0.78
C SER A 137 -0.08 -15.39 0.05
N ILE A 138 0.28 -14.13 -0.23
CA ILE A 138 -0.64 -13.11 -0.75
C ILE A 138 -0.53 -13.01 -2.28
N VAL A 139 -1.67 -12.98 -2.95
CA VAL A 139 -1.76 -12.79 -4.42
C VAL A 139 -1.58 -11.33 -4.77
N GLY A 140 -2.23 -10.43 -4.04
CA GLY A 140 -2.16 -9.00 -4.28
C GLY A 140 -2.84 -8.19 -3.18
N TYR A 141 -2.72 -6.89 -3.28
CA TYR A 141 -3.26 -5.92 -2.34
C TYR A 141 -4.07 -4.86 -3.07
N ILE A 142 -5.22 -4.52 -2.51
CA ILE A 142 -6.00 -3.36 -2.90
C ILE A 142 -5.52 -2.19 -2.05
N VAL A 143 -5.09 -1.12 -2.70
CA VAL A 143 -4.64 0.11 -2.04
C VAL A 143 -5.80 1.10 -2.06
N PRO A 144 -6.36 1.48 -0.91
CA PRO A 144 -7.34 2.57 -0.86
C PRO A 144 -6.74 3.85 -1.42
N PRO A 145 -7.54 4.73 -2.02
CA PRO A 145 -7.06 6.05 -2.40
C PRO A 145 -6.45 6.75 -1.18
N ASP A 146 -5.34 7.43 -1.37
CA ASP A 146 -4.87 8.33 -0.32
C ASP A 146 -5.96 9.38 -0.07
N ASP A 147 -6.10 9.82 1.16
CA ASP A 147 -7.05 10.88 1.49
C ASP A 147 -6.71 12.07 0.59
N GLU A 148 -7.75 12.61 -0.11
CA GLU A 148 -7.53 13.77 -0.96
C GLU A 148 -6.77 14.83 -0.15
N GLU A 149 -5.51 15.04 -0.55
CA GLU A 149 -4.70 16.20 -0.27
C GLU A 149 -4.80 16.83 1.14
N GLU A 150 -4.29 16.17 2.19
CA GLU A 150 -3.18 16.88 2.80
C GLU A 150 -1.94 16.31 2.06
N ASP A 151 -1.59 17.03 1.01
CA ASP A 151 -0.36 16.93 0.27
C ASP A 151 0.65 15.95 0.88
N GLU A 152 0.68 14.65 0.44
CA GLU A 152 1.96 13.93 0.56
C GLU A 152 3.04 14.71 -0.19
N ALA A 153 2.69 15.46 -1.23
CA ALA A 153 3.55 16.50 -1.79
C ALA A 153 3.92 17.55 -0.74
N SER A 154 3.06 17.91 0.25
CA SER A 154 3.40 18.88 1.29
C SER A 154 4.12 18.26 2.48
N VAL A 155 3.85 17.01 2.86
CA VAL A 155 4.62 16.28 3.88
C VAL A 155 5.96 15.81 3.28
N ILE A 156 5.96 15.33 2.04
CA ILE A 156 7.18 15.00 1.28
C ILE A 156 7.96 16.28 0.96
N SER A 157 7.29 17.40 0.66
CA SER A 157 7.96 18.69 0.45
C SER A 157 8.52 19.32 1.73
N SER A 158 8.02 18.95 2.92
CA SER A 158 8.60 19.40 4.19
C SER A 158 9.89 18.65 4.57
N GLU A 159 10.13 17.47 3.98
CA GLU A 159 11.36 16.68 4.15
C GLU A 159 12.36 16.87 2.99
N PHE A 160 11.92 17.53 1.89
CA PHE A 160 12.78 17.87 0.76
C PHE A 160 13.23 19.32 0.84
N GLU A 161 14.53 19.50 0.93
CA GLU A 161 15.17 20.82 0.88
C GLU A 161 15.40 21.23 -0.57
N GLU A 162 15.15 22.52 -0.88
CA GLU A 162 15.53 23.08 -2.19
C GLU A 162 17.05 22.98 -2.35
N GLU A 163 17.48 22.30 -3.34
CA GLU A 163 18.89 22.19 -3.75
C GLU A 163 18.99 21.98 -5.23
N ASP A 164 19.60 22.91 -5.92
CA ASP A 164 19.86 22.84 -7.34
C ASP A 164 21.19 22.12 -7.58
N GLY A 165 21.16 21.02 -8.33
CA GLY A 165 22.33 20.20 -8.54
C GLY A 165 22.19 19.23 -9.73
N THR A 166 23.28 18.58 -10.03
CA THR A 166 23.33 17.53 -11.08
C THR A 166 23.80 16.22 -10.44
N PHE A 167 23.09 15.13 -10.72
CA PHE A 167 23.48 13.80 -10.34
C PHE A 167 23.83 12.97 -11.56
N THR A 168 25.02 12.39 -11.59
CA THR A 168 25.48 11.44 -12.61
C THR A 168 25.37 10.04 -12.07
N ILE A 169 24.63 9.17 -12.77
CA ILE A 169 24.40 7.77 -12.40
C ILE A 169 25.73 6.99 -12.45
N GLY A 170 25.99 6.20 -11.43
CA GLY A 170 27.19 5.35 -11.33
C GLY A 170 27.11 4.12 -12.21
N ASP A 171 27.50 2.97 -11.67
CA ASP A 171 27.68 1.75 -12.45
C ASP A 171 26.36 1.02 -12.78
N ASP A 172 25.32 1.19 -11.95
CA ASP A 172 24.04 0.49 -12.08
C ASP A 172 22.91 1.46 -12.47
N PRO A 173 21.96 1.03 -13.33
CA PRO A 173 20.81 1.84 -13.71
C PRO A 173 19.89 2.14 -12.50
N ILE A 174 19.27 3.32 -12.52
CA ILE A 174 18.40 3.78 -11.45
C ILE A 174 17.00 4.08 -11.97
N ASN A 175 15.98 3.56 -11.27
CA ASN A 175 14.58 3.84 -11.55
C ASN A 175 14.20 5.27 -11.16
N VAL A 176 13.45 5.93 -12.05
CA VAL A 176 12.74 7.19 -11.79
C VAL A 176 11.31 6.88 -11.46
N ARG A 177 10.79 7.48 -10.41
CA ARG A 177 9.46 7.17 -9.86
C ARG A 177 8.58 8.41 -9.68
N ARG A 178 7.27 8.20 -9.54
CA ARG A 178 6.30 9.28 -9.27
C ARG A 178 6.30 9.74 -7.81
N SER A 179 6.77 8.93 -6.90
CA SER A 179 6.88 9.22 -5.47
C SER A 179 8.26 8.81 -4.95
N PRO A 180 8.76 9.39 -3.86
CA PRO A 180 10.02 8.99 -3.21
C PRO A 180 9.83 7.71 -2.38
N ASP A 181 9.32 6.69 -3.03
CA ASP A 181 9.04 5.37 -2.51
C ASP A 181 9.57 4.31 -3.49
N THR A 182 10.18 3.26 -2.97
CA THR A 182 10.71 2.14 -3.78
C THR A 182 9.61 1.34 -4.48
N TYR A 183 8.35 1.52 -4.07
CA TYR A 183 7.15 0.93 -4.69
C TYR A 183 6.40 1.89 -5.62
N GLY A 184 6.77 3.19 -5.63
CA GLY A 184 6.17 4.18 -6.50
C GLY A 184 6.28 3.78 -7.97
N GLU A 185 5.32 4.22 -8.79
CA GLU A 185 5.29 3.96 -10.24
C GLU A 185 6.64 4.29 -10.89
N VAL A 186 7.25 3.32 -11.57
CA VAL A 186 8.47 3.53 -12.37
C VAL A 186 8.08 4.17 -13.70
N VAL A 187 8.53 5.40 -13.93
CA VAL A 187 8.20 6.18 -15.13
C VAL A 187 9.33 6.30 -16.12
N ALA A 188 10.54 6.00 -15.68
CA ALA A 188 11.75 5.95 -16.52
C ALA A 188 12.85 5.15 -15.80
N VAL A 189 13.88 4.80 -16.54
CA VAL A 189 15.14 4.26 -16.02
C VAL A 189 16.26 5.10 -16.61
N TYR A 190 17.21 5.50 -15.78
CA TYR A 190 18.45 6.17 -16.23
C TYR A 190 19.60 5.18 -16.14
N GLU A 191 20.38 5.11 -17.21
CA GLU A 191 21.50 4.19 -17.34
C GLU A 191 22.79 4.78 -16.76
N ALA A 192 23.79 3.92 -16.56
CA ALA A 192 25.10 4.32 -16.06
C ALA A 192 25.72 5.46 -16.89
N GLY A 193 26.18 6.50 -16.22
CA GLY A 193 26.78 7.69 -16.84
C GLY A 193 25.80 8.74 -17.35
N GLU A 194 24.49 8.49 -17.33
CA GLU A 194 23.49 9.52 -17.62
C GLU A 194 23.41 10.52 -16.45
N THR A 195 22.98 11.74 -16.76
CA THR A 195 22.87 12.83 -15.78
C THR A 195 21.44 13.31 -15.64
N VAL A 196 21.07 13.70 -14.42
CA VAL A 196 19.81 14.34 -14.10
C VAL A 196 20.07 15.63 -13.33
N HIS A 197 19.44 16.71 -13.79
CA HIS A 197 19.40 17.97 -13.06
C HIS A 197 18.20 17.94 -12.12
N TYR A 198 18.42 18.22 -10.82
CA TYR A 198 17.37 18.18 -9.79
C TYR A 198 17.28 19.53 -9.06
N ASP A 199 16.10 19.80 -8.52
CA ASP A 199 15.76 21.06 -7.85
C ASP A 199 15.54 20.90 -6.33
N SER A 200 15.49 19.65 -5.84
CA SER A 200 15.34 19.37 -4.42
C SER A 200 15.87 17.99 -4.03
N LYS A 201 16.22 17.83 -2.78
CA LYS A 201 16.67 16.55 -2.19
C LYS A 201 16.00 16.29 -0.85
N GLY A 202 15.82 15.03 -0.49
CA GLY A 202 15.26 14.62 0.79
C GLY A 202 15.63 13.20 1.16
N SER A 203 15.10 12.72 2.27
CA SER A 203 15.23 11.33 2.72
C SER A 203 13.85 10.74 2.96
N ALA A 204 13.61 9.56 2.40
CA ALA A 204 12.37 8.81 2.63
C ALA A 204 12.68 7.32 2.57
N ASN A 205 12.02 6.53 3.41
CA ASN A 205 12.04 5.06 3.38
C ASN A 205 13.46 4.45 3.37
N GLY A 206 14.40 5.03 4.11
CA GLY A 206 15.79 4.55 4.20
C GLY A 206 16.68 4.92 3.00
N TYR A 207 16.21 5.83 2.15
CA TYR A 207 16.95 6.28 0.96
C TYR A 207 17.09 7.80 0.95
N ARG A 208 18.18 8.27 0.32
CA ARG A 208 18.36 9.67 -0.11
C ARG A 208 17.79 9.78 -1.51
N TRP A 209 16.87 10.73 -1.70
CA TRP A 209 16.19 11.00 -2.95
C TRP A 209 16.56 12.39 -3.47
N ILE A 210 16.59 12.51 -4.79
CA ILE A 210 16.53 13.78 -5.52
C ILE A 210 15.19 13.87 -6.24
N SER A 211 14.73 15.10 -6.47
CA SER A 211 13.46 15.37 -7.12
C SER A 211 13.64 16.40 -8.22
N PHE A 212 12.91 16.25 -9.32
CA PHE A 212 13.01 17.08 -10.51
C PHE A 212 11.74 17.03 -11.35
N ILE A 213 11.53 18.06 -12.17
CA ILE A 213 10.44 18.07 -13.15
C ILE A 213 10.88 17.34 -14.40
N GLY A 214 10.21 16.25 -14.74
CA GLY A 214 10.46 15.47 -15.96
C GLY A 214 9.92 16.13 -17.22
N ALA A 215 10.23 15.55 -18.38
CA ALA A 215 9.78 16.06 -19.69
C ALA A 215 8.25 16.13 -19.85
N SER A 216 7.50 15.34 -19.07
CA SER A 216 6.03 15.38 -19.03
C SER A 216 5.46 16.56 -18.22
N GLY A 217 6.31 17.38 -17.58
CA GLY A 217 5.90 18.44 -16.67
C GLY A 217 5.53 17.97 -15.25
N ASN A 218 5.61 16.68 -14.99
CA ASN A 218 5.32 16.11 -13.67
C ASN A 218 6.60 15.99 -12.84
N ARG A 219 6.45 16.11 -11.52
CA ARG A 219 7.53 15.86 -10.58
C ARG A 219 7.87 14.37 -10.53
N ASN A 220 9.16 14.08 -10.51
CA ASN A 220 9.72 12.73 -10.45
C ASN A 220 10.75 12.66 -9.34
N TYR A 221 11.03 11.45 -8.91
CA TYR A 221 11.95 11.16 -7.81
C TYR A 221 12.92 10.05 -8.23
N MET A 222 14.16 10.18 -7.80
CA MET A 222 15.21 9.19 -8.02
C MET A 222 15.96 8.94 -6.71
N ALA A 223 16.01 7.68 -6.26
CA ALA A 223 16.86 7.31 -5.13
C ALA A 223 18.33 7.33 -5.57
N ILE A 224 19.18 8.01 -4.83
CA ILE A 224 20.61 8.18 -5.16
C ILE A 224 21.55 7.49 -4.15
N GLY A 225 21.01 6.86 -3.13
CA GLY A 225 21.76 6.14 -2.11
C GLY A 225 20.89 5.77 -0.92
N GLN A 226 21.46 5.03 0.03
CA GLN A 226 20.81 4.62 1.27
C GLN A 226 21.10 5.60 2.42
N THR A 227 20.19 5.66 3.40
CA THR A 227 20.34 6.43 4.64
C THR A 227 20.18 5.53 5.87
N ASP A 228 20.73 5.95 7.01
CA ASP A 228 20.45 5.35 8.31
C ASP A 228 19.11 5.87 8.89
N GLU A 229 18.74 5.37 10.08
CA GLU A 229 17.51 5.79 10.79
C GLU A 229 17.48 7.29 11.14
N ALA A 230 18.64 7.95 11.18
CA ALA A 230 18.77 9.38 11.41
C ALA A 230 18.86 10.20 10.10
N SER A 231 18.52 9.57 8.96
CA SER A 231 18.59 10.15 7.61
C SER A 231 19.99 10.58 7.14
N ASN A 232 21.06 10.08 7.79
CA ASN A 232 22.41 10.31 7.30
C ASN A 232 22.70 9.36 6.14
N ARG A 233 23.30 9.88 5.08
CA ARG A 233 23.64 9.08 3.89
C ARG A 233 24.73 8.04 4.21
N ILE A 234 24.42 6.74 3.95
CA ILE A 234 25.34 5.62 4.09
C ILE A 234 26.04 5.31 2.76
N THR A 235 25.30 5.36 1.64
CA THR A 235 25.82 5.09 0.30
C THR A 235 25.48 6.21 -0.69
N LEU A 236 26.19 6.26 -1.80
CA LEU A 236 25.88 7.11 -2.95
C LEU A 236 26.10 6.29 -4.22
N TRP A 237 25.12 6.23 -5.11
CA TRP A 237 25.12 5.40 -6.31
C TRP A 237 25.55 6.15 -7.57
N GLY A 238 26.25 7.25 -7.41
CA GLY A 238 26.75 8.10 -8.49
C GLY A 238 27.55 9.28 -7.95
N THR A 239 27.56 10.37 -8.68
CA THR A 239 28.29 11.59 -8.32
C THR A 239 27.32 12.78 -8.32
N VAL A 240 27.43 13.64 -7.30
CA VAL A 240 26.68 14.90 -7.18
C VAL A 240 27.63 16.05 -7.48
N GLU A 241 27.20 17.00 -8.34
CA GLU A 241 27.90 18.26 -8.69
C GLU A 241 26.98 19.47 -8.45
#